data_7aeeb5e4d851c71753cb71611544c6bc
#
_entry.id   7aeeb5e4d851c71753cb71611544c6bc
#
_cell.length_a   1.000
_cell.length_b   1.000
_cell.length_c   1.000
_cell.angle_alpha   90.00
_cell.angle_beta   90.00
_cell.angle_gamma   90.00
#
_symmetry.space_group_name_H-M   'P 1'
#
loop_
_entity.id
_entity.type
_entity.pdbx_description
1 polymer ?
#
loop_
_entity_poly.entity_id
_entity_poly.type
_entity_poly.pdbx_seq_one_letter_code
_entity_poly.pdbx_strand_id
1 'polypeptide(L)'
;FPDVPLDGPAATLLKTVAEMRRLPLIQTGAVERPALKSTMQGEDYLRAALSSHHYREFRRLKRRLGELGQLEHTVARGPEEIRHAIERFLSLEAAGWKGRERTAMVIDRYRAAFAREAVHRLSEQDMCRIHALTLDGRTIASLIVLVEAGVAYAWKTAYDETLAAYSPGTLLAIEVTKQHLEDPNIDLTDSCAVPDHPVMSRLWMERRPVGTFVVGLSPDADRATRQAVSQLHLYRETRNMARILRNRMRALLGRR
;
A
#
# COMPACT_ATOMS: atom_id res chain seq x y z
N PHE A 1 -11.47 5.22 -13.73
CA PHE A 1 -10.07 4.89 -13.39
C PHE A 1 -9.70 5.59 -12.08
N PRO A 2 -9.84 4.92 -10.93
CA PRO A 2 -9.45 5.48 -9.63
C PRO A 2 -7.93 5.39 -9.40
N ASP A 3 -7.42 6.27 -8.55
CA ASP A 3 -6.04 6.25 -8.02
C ASP A 3 -4.94 6.19 -9.10
N VAL A 4 -5.16 6.84 -10.23
CA VAL A 4 -4.18 6.94 -11.32
C VAL A 4 -3.10 7.94 -10.93
N PRO A 5 -1.80 7.57 -11.01
CA PRO A 5 -0.71 8.52 -10.86
C PRO A 5 -0.80 9.62 -11.93
N LEU A 6 -0.89 10.87 -11.50
CA LEU A 6 -1.11 12.01 -12.40
C LEU A 6 0.14 12.38 -13.22
N ASP A 7 1.30 11.98 -12.73
CA ASP A 7 2.63 12.11 -13.35
C ASP A 7 3.03 10.89 -14.19
N GLY A 8 2.16 9.87 -14.26
CA GLY A 8 2.45 8.58 -14.89
C GLY A 8 1.96 8.46 -16.33
N PRO A 9 2.46 7.44 -17.08
CA PRO A 9 2.11 7.22 -18.48
C PRO A 9 0.62 6.91 -18.69
N ALA A 10 -0.04 6.28 -17.72
CA ALA A 10 -1.48 5.99 -17.81
C ALA A 10 -2.34 7.26 -17.84
N ALA A 11 -1.99 8.28 -17.06
CA ALA A 11 -2.68 9.56 -17.08
C ALA A 11 -2.50 10.28 -18.42
N THR A 12 -1.27 10.25 -18.96
CA THR A 12 -0.96 10.83 -20.28
C THR A 12 -1.74 10.10 -21.37
N LEU A 13 -1.72 8.77 -21.37
CA LEU A 13 -2.46 7.95 -22.34
C LEU A 13 -3.97 8.23 -22.30
N LEU A 14 -4.57 8.27 -21.11
CA LEU A 14 -6.00 8.57 -20.95
C LEU A 14 -6.37 9.95 -21.53
N LYS A 15 -5.55 10.97 -21.27
CA LYS A 15 -5.74 12.34 -21.79
C LYS A 15 -5.63 12.33 -23.32
N THR A 16 -4.57 11.74 -23.87
CA THR A 16 -4.33 11.69 -25.33
C THR A 16 -5.46 10.94 -26.04
N VAL A 17 -5.88 9.77 -25.55
CA VAL A 17 -6.96 9.01 -26.17
C VAL A 17 -8.29 9.75 -26.09
N ALA A 18 -8.60 10.37 -24.96
CA ALA A 18 -9.81 11.16 -24.81
C ALA A 18 -9.85 12.35 -25.79
N GLU A 19 -8.74 13.07 -25.94
CA GLU A 19 -8.59 14.16 -26.88
C GLU A 19 -8.77 13.72 -28.33
N MET A 20 -8.00 12.70 -28.75
CA MET A 20 -8.08 12.14 -30.12
C MET A 20 -9.47 11.65 -30.50
N ARG A 21 -10.19 11.08 -29.54
CA ARG A 21 -11.54 10.54 -29.72
C ARG A 21 -12.65 11.51 -29.39
N ARG A 22 -12.31 12.74 -28.98
CA ARG A 22 -13.24 13.80 -28.50
C ARG A 22 -14.16 13.28 -27.38
N LEU A 23 -13.62 12.46 -26.49
CA LEU A 23 -14.37 11.92 -25.34
C LEU A 23 -14.32 12.89 -24.17
N PRO A 24 -15.44 13.09 -23.45
CA PRO A 24 -15.40 13.84 -22.20
C PRO A 24 -14.49 13.14 -21.18
N LEU A 25 -13.51 13.87 -20.64
CA LEU A 25 -12.60 13.41 -19.61
C LEU A 25 -12.60 14.40 -18.44
N ILE A 26 -12.90 13.93 -17.24
CA ILE A 26 -12.88 14.74 -16.03
C ILE A 26 -11.94 14.11 -15.02
N GLN A 27 -10.91 14.88 -14.61
CA GLN A 27 -10.05 14.51 -13.50
C GLN A 27 -10.67 15.04 -12.20
N THR A 28 -10.74 14.18 -11.18
CA THR A 28 -11.31 14.51 -9.87
C THR A 28 -10.57 13.80 -8.74
N GLY A 29 -10.71 14.31 -7.52
CA GLY A 29 -10.18 13.69 -6.30
C GLY A 29 -8.65 13.60 -6.26
N ALA A 30 -7.93 14.61 -6.78
CA ALA A 30 -6.48 14.65 -6.70
C ALA A 30 -6.01 14.75 -5.24
N VAL A 31 -5.06 13.89 -4.86
CA VAL A 31 -4.45 13.83 -3.53
C VAL A 31 -2.97 13.50 -3.65
N GLU A 32 -2.19 13.93 -2.64
CA GLU A 32 -0.77 13.62 -2.53
C GLU A 32 -0.58 12.37 -1.66
N ARG A 33 -0.04 11.30 -2.22
CA ARG A 33 0.19 10.02 -1.56
C ARG A 33 1.65 9.91 -1.12
N PRO A 34 1.96 9.34 0.07
CA PRO A 34 3.35 9.08 0.47
C PRO A 34 4.05 8.21 -0.57
N ALA A 35 5.24 8.61 -0.97
CA ALA A 35 6.09 7.90 -1.90
C ALA A 35 7.54 7.91 -1.40
N LEU A 36 8.36 6.98 -1.90
CA LEU A 36 9.78 6.88 -1.61
C LEU A 36 10.55 7.07 -2.90
N LYS A 37 11.30 8.16 -2.99
CA LYS A 37 12.20 8.46 -4.10
C LYS A 37 13.36 9.31 -3.58
N SER A 38 14.52 8.70 -3.41
CA SER A 38 15.69 9.40 -2.89
C SER A 38 16.99 8.76 -3.41
N THR A 39 18.04 9.55 -3.47
CA THR A 39 19.42 9.09 -3.74
C THR A 39 20.18 8.80 -2.46
N MET A 40 19.59 9.02 -1.28
CA MET A 40 20.21 8.72 0.01
C MET A 40 20.29 7.22 0.24
N GLN A 41 21.33 6.78 0.94
CA GLN A 41 21.41 5.43 1.49
C GLN A 41 20.27 5.21 2.50
N GLY A 42 19.76 3.98 2.60
CA GLY A 42 18.58 3.66 3.39
C GLY A 42 18.60 4.13 4.83
N GLU A 43 19.76 4.01 5.51
CA GLU A 43 19.89 4.44 6.92
C GLU A 43 19.93 5.97 7.04
N ASP A 44 20.57 6.67 6.11
CA ASP A 44 20.65 8.14 6.12
C ASP A 44 19.29 8.76 5.78
N TYR A 45 18.57 8.15 4.84
CA TYR A 45 17.20 8.53 4.54
C TYR A 45 16.31 8.43 5.78
N LEU A 46 16.38 7.31 6.52
CA LEU A 46 15.58 7.12 7.73
C LEU A 46 15.92 8.15 8.82
N ARG A 47 17.17 8.54 8.94
CA ARG A 47 17.60 9.60 9.87
C ARG A 47 17.08 10.99 9.47
N ALA A 48 16.98 11.25 8.17
CA ALA A 48 16.44 12.51 7.64
C ALA A 48 14.89 12.54 7.74
N ALA A 49 14.22 11.43 7.43
CA ALA A 49 12.76 11.35 7.42
C ALA A 49 12.14 11.32 8.82
N LEU A 50 12.78 10.63 9.76
CA LEU A 50 12.25 10.41 11.09
C LEU A 50 12.81 11.43 12.09
N SER A 51 11.95 11.92 13.00
CA SER A 51 12.47 12.65 14.17
C SER A 51 13.40 11.75 14.98
N SER A 52 14.38 12.35 15.67
CA SER A 52 15.33 11.62 16.52
C SER A 52 14.64 10.74 17.58
N HIS A 53 13.43 11.13 18.02
CA HIS A 53 12.61 10.33 18.92
C HIS A 53 12.11 9.06 18.24
N HIS A 54 11.43 9.18 17.07
CA HIS A 54 10.90 8.04 16.34
C HIS A 54 11.99 7.09 15.85
N TYR A 55 13.11 7.63 15.36
CA TYR A 55 14.25 6.81 14.92
C TYR A 55 14.79 5.94 16.08
N ARG A 56 15.00 6.53 17.28
CA ARG A 56 15.43 5.80 18.46
C ARG A 56 14.39 4.78 18.93
N GLU A 57 13.11 5.14 18.87
CA GLU A 57 12.02 4.27 19.25
C GLU A 57 11.95 3.02 18.37
N PHE A 58 12.04 3.16 17.03
CA PHE A 58 12.02 2.00 16.13
C PHE A 58 13.24 1.10 16.32
N ARG A 59 14.41 1.66 16.58
CA ARG A 59 15.60 0.86 16.93
C ARG A 59 15.40 0.10 18.25
N ARG A 60 14.78 0.73 19.22
CA ARG A 60 14.43 0.09 20.50
C ARG A 60 13.44 -1.05 20.30
N LEU A 61 12.38 -0.82 19.52
CA LEU A 61 11.36 -1.84 19.23
C LEU A 61 11.97 -3.03 18.47
N LYS A 62 12.81 -2.77 17.46
CA LYS A 62 13.51 -3.85 16.72
C LYS A 62 14.38 -4.70 17.64
N ARG A 63 15.17 -4.06 18.52
CA ARG A 63 16.00 -4.78 19.51
C ARG A 63 15.13 -5.63 20.44
N ARG A 64 14.09 -5.05 21.05
CA ARG A 64 13.19 -5.77 21.95
C ARG A 64 12.45 -6.92 21.28
N LEU A 65 12.09 -6.77 20.01
CA LEU A 65 11.49 -7.87 19.25
C LEU A 65 12.51 -8.98 18.99
N GLY A 66 13.76 -8.62 18.72
CA GLY A 66 14.86 -9.58 18.56
C GLY A 66 15.30 -10.28 19.88
N GLU A 67 14.93 -9.72 21.04
CA GLU A 67 15.13 -10.40 22.34
C GLU A 67 14.14 -11.58 22.54
N LEU A 68 13.06 -11.64 21.75
CA LEU A 68 12.07 -12.74 21.77
C LEU A 68 12.45 -13.92 20.90
N GLY A 69 13.41 -13.76 19.97
CA GLY A 69 13.84 -14.81 19.03
C GLY A 69 14.63 -14.24 17.86
N GLN A 70 14.98 -15.10 16.92
CA GLN A 70 15.72 -14.71 15.71
C GLN A 70 14.82 -13.90 14.76
N LEU A 71 15.11 -12.60 14.62
CA LEU A 71 14.37 -11.68 13.77
C LEU A 71 15.06 -11.53 12.41
N GLU A 72 14.37 -11.89 11.34
CA GLU A 72 14.90 -11.83 9.99
C GLU A 72 13.94 -11.11 9.04
N HIS A 73 14.51 -10.38 8.04
CA HIS A 73 13.77 -9.86 6.89
C HIS A 73 14.05 -10.73 5.67
N THR A 74 13.01 -11.25 5.06
CA THR A 74 13.09 -12.12 3.88
C THR A 74 12.28 -11.55 2.73
N VAL A 75 12.65 -11.88 1.49
CA VAL A 75 11.96 -11.45 0.28
C VAL A 75 11.77 -12.67 -0.63
N ALA A 76 10.53 -13.02 -0.87
CA ALA A 76 10.16 -14.00 -1.89
C ALA A 76 10.04 -13.30 -3.25
N ARG A 77 10.68 -13.86 -4.29
CA ARG A 77 10.66 -13.34 -5.67
C ARG A 77 10.25 -14.38 -6.69
N GLY A 78 10.81 -15.58 -6.61
CA GLY A 78 10.51 -16.67 -7.54
C GLY A 78 9.08 -17.22 -7.37
N PRO A 79 8.48 -17.80 -8.43
CA PRO A 79 7.10 -18.30 -8.41
C PRO A 79 6.81 -19.29 -7.26
N GLU A 80 7.73 -20.20 -6.95
CA GLU A 80 7.59 -21.16 -5.84
C GLU A 80 7.63 -20.46 -4.48
N GLU A 81 8.55 -19.53 -4.27
CA GLU A 81 8.64 -18.75 -3.03
C GLU A 81 7.39 -17.90 -2.82
N ILE A 82 6.93 -17.22 -3.89
CA ILE A 82 5.71 -16.40 -3.90
C ILE A 82 4.48 -17.24 -3.56
N ARG A 83 4.38 -18.47 -4.10
CA ARG A 83 3.28 -19.39 -3.80
C ARG A 83 3.19 -19.70 -2.30
N HIS A 84 4.30 -19.91 -1.63
CA HIS A 84 4.32 -20.13 -0.19
C HIS A 84 4.13 -18.84 0.62
N ALA A 85 4.69 -17.73 0.16
CA ALA A 85 4.62 -16.44 0.84
C ALA A 85 3.20 -15.86 0.82
N ILE A 86 2.44 -16.02 -0.29
CA ILE A 86 1.05 -15.55 -0.35
C ILE A 86 0.14 -16.29 0.63
N GLU A 87 0.33 -17.59 0.84
CA GLU A 87 -0.48 -18.33 1.81
C GLU A 87 -0.19 -17.86 3.25
N ARG A 88 1.08 -17.61 3.58
CA ARG A 88 1.46 -17.01 4.87
C ARG A 88 0.85 -15.62 5.05
N PHE A 89 0.88 -14.79 3.99
CA PHE A 89 0.25 -13.47 4.01
C PHE A 89 -1.26 -13.57 4.26
N LEU A 90 -1.96 -14.42 3.50
CA LEU A 90 -3.42 -14.59 3.62
C LEU A 90 -3.84 -15.10 5.00
N SER A 91 -3.09 -16.03 5.55
CA SER A 91 -3.29 -16.55 6.91
C SER A 91 -3.09 -15.44 7.96
N LEU A 92 -2.03 -14.65 7.82
CA LEU A 92 -1.71 -13.55 8.72
C LEU A 92 -2.79 -12.43 8.63
N GLU A 93 -3.26 -12.08 7.43
CA GLU A 93 -4.33 -11.11 7.23
C GLU A 93 -5.65 -11.57 7.86
N ALA A 94 -5.97 -12.87 7.74
CA ALA A 94 -7.19 -13.46 8.30
C ALA A 94 -7.17 -13.53 9.84
N ALA A 95 -6.01 -13.74 10.44
CA ALA A 95 -5.85 -13.78 11.90
C ALA A 95 -6.02 -12.38 12.56
N GLY A 96 -5.79 -11.30 11.81
CA GLY A 96 -5.87 -9.92 12.30
C GLY A 96 -7.27 -9.31 12.27
N TRP A 97 -7.32 -7.97 12.49
CA TRP A 97 -8.58 -7.20 12.52
C TRP A 97 -9.39 -7.32 11.22
N LYS A 98 -8.70 -7.48 10.07
CA LYS A 98 -9.39 -7.64 8.78
C LYS A 98 -10.20 -8.94 8.72
N GLY A 99 -9.71 -10.03 9.35
CA GLY A 99 -10.50 -11.26 9.49
C GLY A 99 -11.71 -11.05 10.39
N ARG A 100 -11.53 -10.42 11.55
CA ARG A 100 -12.64 -10.10 12.48
C ARG A 100 -13.68 -9.17 11.86
N GLU A 101 -13.26 -8.19 11.05
CA GLU A 101 -14.17 -7.29 10.31
C GLU A 101 -14.68 -7.91 9.00
N ARG A 102 -14.33 -9.15 8.69
CA ARG A 102 -14.71 -9.86 7.46
C ARG A 102 -14.27 -9.12 6.17
N THR A 103 -13.14 -8.43 6.22
CA THR A 103 -12.55 -7.70 5.09
C THR A 103 -11.26 -8.32 4.56
N ALA A 104 -10.74 -9.38 5.21
CA ALA A 104 -9.60 -10.16 4.72
C ALA A 104 -9.92 -10.81 3.38
N MET A 105 -8.91 -10.94 2.51
CA MET A 105 -9.11 -11.46 1.16
C MET A 105 -9.66 -12.89 1.14
N VAL A 106 -9.28 -13.73 2.11
CA VAL A 106 -9.76 -15.12 2.20
C VAL A 106 -11.24 -15.27 2.52
N ILE A 107 -11.90 -14.22 3.02
CA ILE A 107 -13.35 -14.25 3.30
C ILE A 107 -14.16 -14.33 2.00
N ASP A 108 -13.61 -13.82 0.91
CA ASP A 108 -14.20 -13.91 -0.43
C ASP A 108 -13.32 -14.82 -1.31
N ARG A 109 -13.89 -15.96 -1.73
CA ARG A 109 -13.17 -16.97 -2.52
C ARG A 109 -12.58 -16.40 -3.82
N TYR A 110 -13.27 -15.46 -4.45
CA TYR A 110 -12.81 -14.86 -5.70
C TYR A 110 -11.66 -13.90 -5.49
N ARG A 111 -11.68 -13.13 -4.39
CA ARG A 111 -10.56 -12.25 -4.02
C ARG A 111 -9.32 -13.06 -3.64
N ALA A 112 -9.50 -14.15 -2.91
CA ALA A 112 -8.40 -15.04 -2.56
C ALA A 112 -7.79 -15.70 -3.79
N ALA A 113 -8.64 -16.23 -4.69
CA ALA A 113 -8.19 -16.83 -5.96
C ALA A 113 -7.47 -15.78 -6.84
N PHE A 114 -8.05 -14.58 -6.98
CA PHE A 114 -7.41 -13.48 -7.70
C PHE A 114 -6.05 -13.12 -7.12
N ALA A 115 -5.94 -12.98 -5.80
CA ALA A 115 -4.67 -12.62 -5.16
C ALA A 115 -3.59 -13.67 -5.44
N ARG A 116 -3.91 -14.97 -5.32
CA ARG A 116 -2.98 -16.07 -5.61
C ARG A 116 -2.53 -16.06 -7.05
N GLU A 117 -3.48 -15.99 -7.99
CA GLU A 117 -3.19 -16.01 -9.41
C GLU A 117 -2.41 -14.76 -9.85
N ALA A 118 -2.81 -13.58 -9.39
CA ALA A 118 -2.15 -12.33 -9.74
C ALA A 118 -0.68 -12.31 -9.29
N VAL A 119 -0.39 -12.65 -8.01
CA VAL A 119 1.00 -12.63 -7.54
C VAL A 119 1.85 -13.73 -8.19
N HIS A 120 1.24 -14.89 -8.50
CA HIS A 120 1.93 -15.98 -9.19
C HIS A 120 2.32 -15.56 -10.61
N ARG A 121 1.36 -15.08 -11.43
CA ARG A 121 1.63 -14.63 -12.80
C ARG A 121 2.62 -13.46 -12.86
N LEU A 122 2.51 -12.52 -11.94
CA LEU A 122 3.45 -11.42 -11.87
C LEU A 122 4.86 -11.87 -11.44
N SER A 123 4.97 -12.90 -10.59
CA SER A 123 6.27 -13.43 -10.20
C SER A 123 6.99 -14.16 -11.34
N GLU A 124 6.26 -14.75 -12.30
CA GLU A 124 6.84 -15.35 -13.52
C GLU A 124 7.58 -14.30 -14.39
N GLN A 125 7.26 -13.00 -14.20
CA GLN A 125 7.85 -11.87 -14.92
C GLN A 125 8.73 -10.99 -14.02
N ASP A 126 9.10 -11.45 -12.82
CA ASP A 126 9.80 -10.68 -11.76
C ASP A 126 9.09 -9.37 -11.36
N MET A 127 7.76 -9.32 -11.52
CA MET A 127 6.93 -8.16 -11.22
C MET A 127 6.24 -8.25 -9.85
N CYS A 128 6.56 -9.25 -9.02
CA CYS A 128 6.01 -9.40 -7.68
C CYS A 128 7.10 -9.77 -6.68
N ARG A 129 7.04 -9.14 -5.52
CA ARG A 129 7.89 -9.46 -4.36
C ARG A 129 7.01 -9.53 -3.12
N ILE A 130 7.24 -10.50 -2.25
CA ILE A 130 6.58 -10.55 -0.94
C ILE A 130 7.65 -10.46 0.13
N HIS A 131 7.70 -9.31 0.80
CA HIS A 131 8.57 -9.07 1.94
C HIS A 131 7.93 -9.64 3.19
N ALA A 132 8.73 -10.24 4.05
CA ALA A 132 8.29 -10.73 5.35
C ALA A 132 9.30 -10.39 6.44
N LEU A 133 8.79 -10.04 7.61
CA LEU A 133 9.54 -10.05 8.86
C LEU A 133 9.17 -11.34 9.58
N THR A 134 10.18 -12.14 9.93
CA THR A 134 9.99 -13.43 10.62
C THR A 134 10.63 -13.39 11.98
N LEU A 135 10.03 -14.10 12.93
CA LEU A 135 10.57 -14.36 14.27
C LEU A 135 10.61 -15.87 14.47
N ASP A 136 11.80 -16.43 14.65
CA ASP A 136 12.05 -17.89 14.69
C ASP A 136 11.41 -18.63 13.51
N GLY A 137 11.54 -18.07 12.29
CA GLY A 137 10.96 -18.61 11.05
C GLY A 137 9.45 -18.38 10.86
N ARG A 138 8.72 -17.92 11.89
CA ARG A 138 7.30 -17.59 11.79
C ARG A 138 7.10 -16.16 11.23
N THR A 139 6.32 -16.02 10.17
CA THR A 139 5.97 -14.70 9.61
C THR A 139 5.13 -13.89 10.58
N ILE A 140 5.63 -12.71 10.99
CA ILE A 140 4.97 -11.79 11.92
C ILE A 140 4.52 -10.48 11.27
N ALA A 141 5.09 -10.14 10.11
CA ALA A 141 4.58 -9.10 9.22
C ALA A 141 4.89 -9.48 7.77
N SER A 142 4.01 -9.08 6.85
CA SER A 142 4.19 -9.34 5.43
C SER A 142 3.66 -8.19 4.58
N LEU A 143 4.35 -7.87 3.49
CA LEU A 143 4.00 -6.83 2.52
C LEU A 143 4.13 -7.38 1.11
N ILE A 144 3.05 -7.32 0.35
CA ILE A 144 3.05 -7.63 -1.08
C ILE A 144 3.41 -6.34 -1.84
N VAL A 145 4.44 -6.42 -2.67
CA VAL A 145 4.92 -5.36 -3.54
C VAL A 145 4.81 -5.82 -4.99
N LEU A 146 4.20 -4.98 -5.83
CA LEU A 146 4.18 -5.16 -7.27
C LEU A 146 5.20 -4.22 -7.88
N VAL A 147 5.96 -4.67 -8.87
CA VAL A 147 7.04 -3.87 -9.50
C VAL A 147 6.83 -3.83 -11.00
N GLU A 148 6.82 -2.64 -11.58
CA GLU A 148 6.71 -2.45 -13.02
C GLU A 148 7.46 -1.18 -13.45
N ALA A 149 8.31 -1.30 -14.46
CA ALA A 149 9.03 -0.19 -15.08
C ALA A 149 9.71 0.75 -14.06
N GLY A 150 10.42 0.20 -13.08
CA GLY A 150 11.13 0.96 -12.05
C GLY A 150 10.23 1.48 -10.91
N VAL A 151 8.93 1.21 -10.95
CA VAL A 151 7.99 1.63 -9.89
C VAL A 151 7.56 0.43 -9.06
N ALA A 152 7.78 0.50 -7.76
CA ALA A 152 7.28 -0.46 -6.78
C ALA A 152 5.97 0.07 -6.15
N TYR A 153 4.98 -0.80 -6.02
CA TYR A 153 3.67 -0.50 -5.42
C TYR A 153 3.49 -1.34 -4.16
N ALA A 154 3.47 -0.72 -2.99
CA ALA A 154 3.24 -1.39 -1.70
C ALA A 154 1.75 -1.74 -1.55
N TRP A 155 1.31 -2.83 -2.18
CA TRP A 155 -0.09 -3.13 -2.41
C TRP A 155 -0.85 -3.52 -1.13
N LYS A 156 -0.34 -4.48 -0.37
CA LYS A 156 -1.06 -5.04 0.79
C LYS A 156 -0.12 -5.39 1.92
N THR A 157 -0.48 -4.97 3.14
CA THR A 157 0.25 -5.29 4.38
C THR A 157 -0.62 -6.08 5.35
N ALA A 158 -0.02 -7.06 6.02
CA ALA A 158 -0.57 -7.79 7.15
C ALA A 158 0.48 -7.93 8.25
N TYR A 159 0.07 -8.00 9.52
CA TYR A 159 0.97 -8.22 10.65
C TYR A 159 0.27 -8.93 11.80
N ASP A 160 1.03 -9.59 12.64
CA ASP A 160 0.57 -10.25 13.85
C ASP A 160 0.24 -9.22 14.93
N GLU A 161 -1.05 -9.07 15.25
CA GLU A 161 -1.52 -8.09 16.24
C GLU A 161 -1.15 -8.46 17.67
N THR A 162 -0.83 -9.72 17.95
CA THR A 162 -0.34 -10.14 19.28
C THR A 162 1.00 -9.48 19.61
N LEU A 163 1.75 -9.08 18.55
CA LEU A 163 3.02 -8.38 18.63
C LEU A 163 2.88 -6.87 18.36
N ALA A 164 1.66 -6.30 18.42
CA ALA A 164 1.40 -4.88 18.11
C ALA A 164 2.25 -3.92 18.94
N ALA A 165 2.59 -4.28 20.20
CA ALA A 165 3.48 -3.51 21.07
C ALA A 165 4.89 -3.29 20.52
N TYR A 166 5.31 -4.11 19.53
CA TYR A 166 6.59 -4.01 18.84
C TYR A 166 6.47 -3.40 17.44
N SER A 167 5.25 -3.07 16.98
CA SER A 167 4.98 -2.48 15.66
C SER A 167 5.60 -3.24 14.47
N PRO A 168 5.39 -4.56 14.32
CA PRO A 168 6.10 -5.36 13.31
C PRO A 168 5.83 -4.89 11.88
N GLY A 169 4.63 -4.38 11.57
CA GLY A 169 4.33 -3.80 10.26
C GLY A 169 5.14 -2.54 9.95
N THR A 170 5.42 -1.69 10.95
CA THR A 170 6.29 -0.52 10.78
C THR A 170 7.76 -0.92 10.64
N LEU A 171 8.22 -1.91 11.41
CA LEU A 171 9.57 -2.45 11.28
C LEU A 171 9.80 -3.05 9.90
N LEU A 172 8.82 -3.80 9.36
CA LEU A 172 8.89 -4.29 8.00
C LEU A 172 8.96 -3.15 6.97
N ALA A 173 8.14 -2.11 7.11
CA ALA A 173 8.18 -0.93 6.22
C ALA A 173 9.55 -0.23 6.24
N ILE A 174 10.23 -0.19 7.38
CA ILE A 174 11.59 0.34 7.52
C ILE A 174 12.60 -0.53 6.74
N GLU A 175 12.54 -1.84 6.87
CA GLU A 175 13.45 -2.74 6.13
C GLU A 175 13.20 -2.65 4.62
N VAL A 176 11.93 -2.58 4.19
CA VAL A 176 11.56 -2.36 2.79
C VAL A 176 12.05 -1.01 2.28
N THR A 177 11.97 0.05 3.08
CA THR A 177 12.52 1.38 2.72
C THR A 177 14.01 1.29 2.39
N LYS A 178 14.79 0.65 3.26
CA LYS A 178 16.25 0.47 3.04
C LYS A 178 16.51 -0.30 1.76
N GLN A 179 15.85 -1.44 1.61
CA GLN A 179 16.07 -2.32 0.45
C GLN A 179 15.67 -1.68 -0.87
N HIS A 180 14.55 -0.94 -0.91
CA HIS A 180 14.11 -0.29 -2.14
C HIS A 180 15.00 0.89 -2.54
N LEU A 181 15.61 1.60 -1.60
CA LEU A 181 16.60 2.66 -1.89
C LEU A 181 17.93 2.09 -2.38
N GLU A 182 18.24 0.84 -2.08
CA GLU A 182 19.45 0.15 -2.49
C GLU A 182 19.26 -0.72 -3.76
N ASP A 183 18.00 -0.93 -4.19
CA ASP A 183 17.68 -1.73 -5.37
C ASP A 183 17.77 -0.86 -6.65
N PRO A 184 18.77 -1.11 -7.56
CA PRO A 184 18.93 -0.31 -8.76
C PRO A 184 17.79 -0.43 -9.77
N ASN A 185 16.87 -1.38 -9.57
CA ASN A 185 15.70 -1.57 -10.43
C ASN A 185 14.45 -0.86 -9.90
N ILE A 186 14.56 -0.10 -8.80
CA ILE A 186 13.45 0.65 -8.20
C ILE A 186 13.81 2.14 -8.15
N ASP A 187 13.17 2.92 -9.00
CA ASP A 187 13.32 4.38 -9.05
C ASP A 187 12.37 5.09 -8.08
N LEU A 188 11.22 4.47 -7.82
CA LEU A 188 10.13 5.03 -7.02
C LEU A 188 9.36 3.90 -6.32
N THR A 189 8.98 4.12 -5.05
CA THR A 189 7.98 3.27 -4.40
C THR A 189 6.75 4.08 -4.02
N ASP A 190 5.59 3.66 -4.54
CA ASP A 190 4.27 4.19 -4.17
C ASP A 190 3.73 3.41 -2.96
N SER A 191 3.35 4.11 -1.91
CA SER A 191 2.81 3.47 -0.70
C SER A 191 1.47 2.77 -0.90
N CYS A 192 0.73 3.09 -1.97
CA CYS A 192 -0.68 2.72 -2.14
C CYS A 192 -1.57 3.06 -0.93
N ALA A 193 -1.08 3.92 -0.05
CA ALA A 193 -1.77 4.31 1.19
C ALA A 193 -2.60 5.59 0.99
N VAL A 194 -3.49 5.86 1.94
CA VAL A 194 -4.18 7.17 2.01
C VAL A 194 -3.17 8.28 2.31
N PRO A 195 -3.43 9.53 1.91
CA PRO A 195 -2.48 10.64 2.05
C PRO A 195 -1.96 10.87 3.48
N ASP A 196 -2.83 10.69 4.46
CA ASP A 196 -2.58 10.91 5.89
C ASP A 196 -2.29 9.61 6.67
N HIS A 197 -1.80 8.56 5.97
CA HIS A 197 -1.51 7.28 6.61
C HIS A 197 -0.46 7.45 7.72
N PRO A 198 -0.75 7.10 8.98
CA PRO A 198 0.04 7.51 10.14
C PRO A 198 1.49 7.01 10.14
N VAL A 199 1.75 5.87 9.50
CA VAL A 199 3.10 5.30 9.36
C VAL A 199 3.76 5.81 8.09
N MET A 200 3.11 5.64 6.91
CA MET A 200 3.74 5.92 5.63
C MET A 200 4.02 7.42 5.42
N SER A 201 3.10 8.32 5.88
CA SER A 201 3.31 9.77 5.78
C SER A 201 4.45 10.29 6.66
N ARG A 202 4.83 9.53 7.68
CA ARG A 202 5.96 9.84 8.57
C ARG A 202 7.27 9.24 8.08
N LEU A 203 7.19 8.04 7.47
CA LEU A 203 8.35 7.29 7.03
C LEU A 203 8.88 7.77 5.67
N TRP A 204 7.98 8.15 4.75
CA TRP A 204 8.33 8.58 3.39
C TRP A 204 8.04 10.07 3.22
N MET A 205 9.08 10.83 2.88
CA MET A 205 9.03 12.31 2.78
C MET A 205 8.41 12.76 1.48
N GLU A 206 8.64 12.03 0.39
CA GLU A 206 8.19 12.39 -0.94
C GLU A 206 6.68 12.12 -1.10
N ARG A 207 6.10 12.79 -2.09
CA ARG A 207 4.67 12.69 -2.40
C ARG A 207 4.50 12.42 -3.87
N ARG A 208 3.52 11.57 -4.17
CA ARG A 208 3.10 11.27 -5.53
C ARG A 208 1.66 11.74 -5.75
N PRO A 209 1.41 12.59 -6.76
CA PRO A 209 0.05 13.03 -7.07
C PRO A 209 -0.73 11.87 -7.70
N VAL A 210 -1.88 11.54 -7.13
CA VAL A 210 -2.83 10.56 -7.68
C VAL A 210 -4.21 11.17 -7.80
N GLY A 211 -4.96 10.74 -8.81
CA GLY A 211 -6.31 11.24 -9.04
C GLY A 211 -7.22 10.20 -9.65
N THR A 212 -8.46 10.57 -9.83
CA THR A 212 -9.45 9.73 -10.51
C THR A 212 -9.83 10.37 -11.83
N PHE A 213 -9.81 9.58 -12.90
CA PHE A 213 -10.34 9.99 -14.19
C PHE A 213 -11.70 9.34 -14.43
N VAL A 214 -12.65 10.13 -14.85
CA VAL A 214 -13.97 9.69 -15.36
C VAL A 214 -14.03 10.01 -16.83
N VAL A 215 -14.22 9.00 -17.66
CA VAL A 215 -14.19 9.10 -19.13
C VAL A 215 -15.57 8.77 -19.66
N GLY A 216 -16.12 9.65 -20.48
CA GLY A 216 -17.31 9.33 -21.28
C GLY A 216 -16.96 8.37 -22.41
N LEU A 217 -17.86 7.44 -22.73
CA LEU A 217 -17.61 6.43 -23.76
C LEU A 217 -18.03 6.86 -25.17
N SER A 218 -18.62 8.06 -25.29
CA SER A 218 -18.98 8.71 -26.56
C SER A 218 -18.77 10.22 -26.48
N PRO A 219 -18.60 10.92 -27.63
CA PRO A 219 -18.38 12.38 -27.64
C PRO A 219 -19.51 13.21 -27.04
N ASP A 220 -20.74 12.71 -27.08
CA ASP A 220 -21.97 13.34 -26.55
C ASP A 220 -22.24 12.99 -25.08
N ALA A 221 -21.37 12.21 -24.42
CA ALA A 221 -21.56 11.77 -23.05
C ALA A 221 -21.19 12.81 -21.97
N ASP A 222 -20.99 14.09 -22.31
CA ASP A 222 -20.53 15.11 -21.36
C ASP A 222 -21.44 15.24 -20.13
N ARG A 223 -22.77 15.29 -20.33
CA ARG A 223 -23.74 15.35 -19.22
C ARG A 223 -23.67 14.13 -18.31
N ALA A 224 -23.61 12.92 -18.88
CA ALA A 224 -23.51 11.68 -18.13
C ALA A 224 -22.20 11.58 -17.34
N THR A 225 -21.09 12.03 -17.94
CA THR A 225 -19.78 12.08 -17.30
C THR A 225 -19.78 13.02 -16.09
N ARG A 226 -20.34 14.24 -16.20
CA ARG A 226 -20.49 15.17 -15.07
C ARG A 226 -21.38 14.61 -13.97
N GLN A 227 -22.47 13.93 -14.32
CA GLN A 227 -23.35 13.29 -13.35
C GLN A 227 -22.63 12.17 -12.61
N ALA A 228 -21.85 11.32 -13.30
CA ALA A 228 -21.04 10.27 -12.69
C ALA A 228 -20.00 10.86 -11.71
N VAL A 229 -19.35 11.97 -12.06
CA VAL A 229 -18.42 12.68 -11.16
C VAL A 229 -19.15 13.18 -9.90
N SER A 230 -20.31 13.78 -10.04
CA SER A 230 -21.09 14.27 -8.89
C SER A 230 -21.52 13.14 -7.97
N GLN A 231 -21.96 12.00 -8.52
CA GLN A 231 -22.31 10.80 -7.75
C GLN A 231 -21.09 10.23 -7.02
N LEU A 232 -19.91 10.21 -7.67
CA LEU A 232 -18.68 9.75 -7.08
C LEU A 232 -18.23 10.62 -5.91
N HIS A 233 -18.37 11.95 -6.02
CA HIS A 233 -18.11 12.88 -4.93
C HIS A 233 -19.02 12.62 -3.74
N LEU A 234 -20.32 12.56 -3.97
CA LEU A 234 -21.30 12.28 -2.91
C LEU A 234 -21.01 10.94 -2.21
N TYR A 235 -20.71 9.89 -2.96
CA TYR A 235 -20.35 8.60 -2.41
C TYR A 235 -19.09 8.68 -1.52
N ARG A 236 -18.05 9.39 -1.98
CA ARG A 236 -16.80 9.56 -1.24
C ARG A 236 -17.01 10.35 0.06
N GLU A 237 -17.76 11.42 0.01
CA GLU A 237 -18.09 12.25 1.19
C GLU A 237 -18.88 11.44 2.21
N THR A 238 -19.92 10.73 1.78
CA THR A 238 -20.75 9.88 2.66
C THR A 238 -19.89 8.79 3.32
N ARG A 239 -19.01 8.15 2.56
CA ARG A 239 -18.10 7.12 3.08
C ARG A 239 -17.08 7.69 4.08
N ASN A 240 -16.55 8.90 3.82
CA ASN A 240 -15.65 9.59 4.73
C ASN A 240 -16.36 9.97 6.04
N MET A 241 -17.57 10.52 5.96
CA MET A 241 -18.38 10.84 7.13
C MET A 241 -18.66 9.58 7.98
N ALA A 242 -19.07 8.48 7.36
CA ALA A 242 -19.28 7.21 8.04
C ALA A 242 -18.00 6.69 8.72
N ARG A 243 -16.83 6.83 8.08
CA ARG A 243 -15.53 6.47 8.66
C ARG A 243 -15.19 7.34 9.88
N ILE A 244 -15.38 8.64 9.80
CA ILE A 244 -15.12 9.59 10.89
C ILE A 244 -16.02 9.29 12.08
N LEU A 245 -17.33 9.08 11.86
CA LEU A 245 -18.29 8.75 12.91
C LEU A 245 -17.92 7.42 13.59
N ARG A 246 -17.60 6.38 12.82
CA ARG A 246 -17.17 5.09 13.35
C ARG A 246 -15.91 5.22 14.22
N ASN A 247 -14.92 5.98 13.77
CA ASN A 247 -13.68 6.19 14.52
C ASN A 247 -13.93 6.98 15.82
N ARG A 248 -14.81 7.98 15.80
CA ARG A 248 -15.23 8.71 17.01
C ARG A 248 -15.95 7.79 18.00
N MET A 249 -16.89 6.97 17.54
CA MET A 249 -17.58 5.99 18.40
C MET A 249 -16.61 4.98 19.01
N ARG A 250 -15.66 4.45 18.25
CA ARG A 250 -14.61 3.55 18.77
C ARG A 250 -13.75 4.22 19.85
N ALA A 251 -13.37 5.49 19.63
CA ALA A 251 -12.61 6.26 20.62
C ALA A 251 -13.39 6.52 21.91
N LEU A 252 -14.69 6.65 21.85
CA LEU A 252 -15.56 6.81 23.03
C LEU A 252 -15.79 5.48 23.77
N LEU A 253 -15.97 4.38 23.04
CA LEU A 253 -16.19 3.05 23.62
C LEU A 253 -14.92 2.38 24.14
N GLY A 254 -13.75 2.70 23.58
CA GLY A 254 -12.45 2.18 24.03
C GLY A 254 -11.85 2.93 25.24
N ARG A 255 -12.56 3.89 25.82
CA ARG A 255 -12.22 4.61 27.07
C ARG A 255 -12.92 4.06 28.32
N ARG A 256 -13.53 2.87 28.22
CA ARG A 256 -14.10 2.17 29.37
C ARG A 256 -13.31 0.94 29.74
#